data_a0a2f015d7af3447c9fba5ab4ace707d
#
_entry.id   a0a2f015d7af3447c9fba5ab4ace707d
#
_cell.length_a   1.000
_cell.length_b   1.000
_cell.length_c   1.000
_cell.angle_alpha   90.00
_cell.angle_beta   90.00
_cell.angle_gamma   90.00
#
_symmetry.space_group_name_H-M   'P 1'
#
loop_
_entity.id
_entity.type
_entity.pdbx_description
1 polymer ?
#
loop_
_entity_poly.entity_id
_entity_poly.type
_entity_poly.pdbx_seq_one_letter_code
_entity_poly.pdbx_strand_id
1 'polypeptide(L)'
;PIKSSAASDVYKRQELADGTEECMFSVSDNGAGISEEDYVKIFERFYQAENIGQYGGTGIGLALSQGIVKAHQGDITVESQLGKGSCFKVTLKKGDAHFDSSVSRIEPEQDKEYIYYSEDKELLVKEVQTAQSESGTTDCKLLVIDDNEEIRNILVDIFSPLYTVETASDGEEGYEKVKMMQPDLVISDIMMPGMPGTELCAKIKNNIETCHIPVVLLTALSAPERELEGLRIGADIYVVKPFNMRRLVMQCNNLINTRRLLQNKYAHQLDSKAEKIATNELDQRFIEQATQVVEDNMENPEFSVDVFSREMGVGRTVLFQKIKGITGSTPNNFIMNLRLKKAAYFLQNSPEMNISDIAYRLGFGNPQYFNKCFKELFDIAPTQYRKAHNTSSEPSVK
;
A
#
# COMPACT_ATOMS: atom_id res chain seq x y z
N PRO A 1 -12.49 22.33 -21.18
CA PRO A 1 -11.55 21.84 -20.19
C PRO A 1 -10.38 22.83 -20.11
N ILE A 2 -10.28 23.52 -18.98
CA ILE A 2 -9.10 24.35 -18.70
C ILE A 2 -8.01 23.37 -18.32
N LYS A 3 -7.08 23.16 -19.26
CA LYS A 3 -5.85 22.44 -18.93
C LYS A 3 -5.12 23.29 -17.90
N SER A 4 -4.84 22.74 -16.73
CA SER A 4 -3.84 23.27 -15.82
C SER A 4 -2.54 23.40 -16.61
N SER A 5 -2.14 24.63 -16.89
CA SER A 5 -0.84 24.87 -17.52
C SER A 5 0.21 24.92 -16.43
N ALA A 6 1.36 24.36 -16.74
CA ALA A 6 2.50 24.35 -15.85
C ALA A 6 2.80 25.75 -15.32
N ALA A 7 2.80 25.91 -13.99
CA ALA A 7 3.35 27.08 -13.35
C ALA A 7 4.85 27.11 -13.64
N SER A 8 5.36 28.25 -14.11
CA SER A 8 6.79 28.47 -14.32
C SER A 8 7.37 29.17 -13.10
N ASP A 9 8.18 28.46 -12.32
CA ASP A 9 8.89 29.04 -11.19
C ASP A 9 10.14 29.78 -11.66
N VAL A 10 10.25 31.09 -11.38
CA VAL A 10 11.46 31.85 -11.63
C VAL A 10 12.04 32.36 -10.32
N TYR A 11 13.20 31.80 -9.93
CA TYR A 11 13.97 32.28 -8.78
C TYR A 11 14.92 33.41 -9.24
N LYS A 12 14.83 34.58 -8.59
CA LYS A 12 15.81 35.67 -8.74
C LYS A 12 16.38 36.04 -7.37
N ARG A 13 17.70 36.07 -7.28
CA ARG A 13 18.42 36.66 -6.14
C ARG A 13 18.75 38.11 -6.48
N GLN A 14 18.40 39.02 -5.59
CA GLN A 14 18.69 40.44 -5.75
C GLN A 14 19.34 40.98 -4.47
N GLU A 15 20.42 41.70 -4.61
CA GLU A 15 21.08 42.44 -3.52
C GLU A 15 20.57 43.88 -3.52
N LEU A 16 20.05 44.34 -2.40
CA LEU A 16 19.57 45.70 -2.24
C LEU A 16 20.71 46.64 -1.91
N ALA A 17 20.50 47.96 -2.15
CA ALA A 17 21.49 49.04 -1.96
C ALA A 17 21.97 49.17 -0.49
N ASP A 18 21.25 48.61 0.47
CA ASP A 18 21.59 48.55 1.89
C ASP A 18 22.36 47.27 2.30
N GLY A 19 22.72 46.40 1.35
CA GLY A 19 23.44 45.15 1.58
C GLY A 19 22.55 43.99 2.05
N THR A 20 21.23 44.18 2.13
CA THR A 20 20.31 43.07 2.40
C THR A 20 20.05 42.25 1.12
N GLU A 21 20.16 40.93 1.22
CA GLU A 21 19.80 40.03 0.14
C GLU A 21 18.31 39.71 0.20
N GLU A 22 17.61 39.90 -0.91
CA GLU A 22 16.23 39.45 -1.08
C GLU A 22 16.16 38.23 -1.99
N CYS A 23 15.22 37.34 -1.68
CA CYS A 23 14.86 36.20 -2.49
C CYS A 23 13.47 36.51 -3.13
N MET A 24 13.40 36.54 -4.45
CA MET A 24 12.16 36.72 -5.18
C MET A 24 11.82 35.42 -5.90
N PHE A 25 10.56 34.98 -5.77
CA PHE A 25 10.00 33.90 -6.58
C PHE A 25 8.68 34.37 -7.20
N SER A 26 8.40 33.86 -8.38
CA SER A 26 7.17 34.20 -9.11
C SER A 26 6.49 32.92 -9.60
N VAL A 27 5.16 32.93 -9.51
CA VAL A 27 4.29 31.88 -10.04
C VAL A 27 3.41 32.49 -11.10
N SER A 28 3.44 31.96 -12.31
CA SER A 28 2.66 32.46 -13.45
C SER A 28 1.72 31.38 -13.96
N ASP A 29 0.49 31.79 -14.27
CA ASP A 29 -0.51 30.95 -14.93
C ASP A 29 -0.99 31.60 -16.23
N ASN A 30 -1.61 30.84 -17.10
CA ASN A 30 -2.28 31.34 -18.33
C ASN A 30 -3.81 31.23 -18.21
N GLY A 31 -4.36 31.37 -17.03
CA GLY A 31 -5.78 31.30 -16.71
C GLY A 31 -6.59 32.52 -17.18
N ALA A 32 -7.76 32.71 -16.57
CA ALA A 32 -8.70 33.76 -16.90
C ALA A 32 -8.17 35.20 -16.66
N GLY A 33 -7.10 35.32 -15.85
CA GLY A 33 -6.60 36.62 -15.39
C GLY A 33 -7.51 37.26 -14.35
N ILE A 34 -7.03 38.37 -13.78
CA ILE A 34 -7.68 39.14 -12.70
C ILE A 34 -7.90 40.55 -13.18
N SER A 35 -9.04 41.16 -12.86
CA SER A 35 -9.30 42.55 -13.17
C SER A 35 -8.49 43.47 -12.26
N GLU A 36 -8.12 44.66 -12.74
CA GLU A 36 -7.39 45.65 -11.92
C GLU A 36 -8.16 46.06 -10.65
N GLU A 37 -9.49 46.04 -10.72
CA GLU A 37 -10.37 46.37 -9.60
C GLU A 37 -10.31 45.29 -8.47
N ASP A 38 -9.90 44.10 -8.83
CA ASP A 38 -9.82 42.95 -7.91
C ASP A 38 -8.45 42.77 -7.29
N TYR A 39 -7.38 43.41 -7.79
CA TYR A 39 -6.00 43.23 -7.32
C TYR A 39 -5.82 43.36 -5.80
N VAL A 40 -6.54 44.27 -5.17
CA VAL A 40 -6.50 44.47 -3.72
C VAL A 40 -7.42 43.48 -3.01
N LYS A 41 -8.59 43.21 -3.59
CA LYS A 41 -9.64 42.40 -2.97
C LYS A 41 -9.31 40.91 -2.95
N ILE A 42 -8.52 40.42 -3.91
CA ILE A 42 -8.14 38.99 -3.95
C ILE A 42 -7.35 38.53 -2.71
N PHE A 43 -6.78 39.45 -1.94
CA PHE A 43 -6.10 39.19 -0.68
C PHE A 43 -7.01 39.33 0.55
N GLU A 44 -8.28 39.71 0.37
CA GLU A 44 -9.27 39.75 1.45
C GLU A 44 -9.79 38.32 1.73
N ARG A 45 -10.06 38.05 3.02
CA ARG A 45 -10.60 36.76 3.42
C ARG A 45 -12.00 36.55 2.84
N PHE A 46 -12.22 35.35 2.27
CA PHE A 46 -13.50 34.93 1.67
C PHE A 46 -13.87 35.68 0.38
N TYR A 47 -13.00 36.53 -0.16
CA TYR A 47 -13.26 37.18 -1.42
C TYR A 47 -13.07 36.17 -2.58
N GLN A 48 -14.01 36.26 -3.54
CA GLN A 48 -13.98 35.54 -4.82
C GLN A 48 -14.43 36.46 -5.91
N ALA A 49 -13.67 36.55 -6.99
CA ALA A 49 -14.05 37.38 -8.15
C ALA A 49 -15.28 36.75 -8.85
N GLU A 50 -16.20 37.60 -9.35
CA GLU A 50 -17.49 37.13 -9.92
C GLU A 50 -17.37 36.21 -11.16
N ASN A 51 -16.20 36.15 -11.79
CA ASN A 51 -15.96 35.41 -13.04
C ASN A 51 -15.39 33.97 -12.81
N ILE A 52 -15.34 33.50 -11.59
CA ILE A 52 -14.87 32.14 -11.30
C ILE A 52 -16.04 31.19 -11.49
N GLY A 53 -16.04 30.40 -12.59
CA GLY A 53 -17.00 29.34 -12.84
C GLY A 53 -17.02 28.28 -11.73
N GLN A 54 -17.77 27.20 -11.87
CA GLN A 54 -18.13 26.15 -10.89
C GLN A 54 -17.02 25.56 -9.99
N TYR A 55 -15.80 26.06 -10.00
CA TYR A 55 -14.65 25.65 -9.18
C TYR A 55 -14.26 26.71 -8.15
N GLY A 56 -15.23 27.19 -7.38
CA GLY A 56 -15.00 28.16 -6.31
C GLY A 56 -14.15 27.57 -5.17
N GLY A 57 -12.96 28.16 -4.95
CA GLY A 57 -12.17 27.90 -3.74
C GLY A 57 -12.80 28.59 -2.51
N THR A 58 -12.21 28.42 -1.31
CA THR A 58 -12.71 29.01 -0.06
C THR A 58 -12.48 30.53 0.07
N GLY A 59 -11.71 31.15 -0.84
CA GLY A 59 -11.30 32.56 -0.75
C GLY A 59 -10.34 32.87 0.42
N ILE A 60 -9.70 31.86 1.00
CA ILE A 60 -8.80 32.01 2.16
C ILE A 60 -7.32 31.93 1.74
N GLY A 61 -7.00 31.22 0.65
CA GLY A 61 -5.63 30.88 0.28
C GLY A 61 -4.71 32.10 0.07
N LEU A 62 -5.11 33.07 -0.76
CA LEU A 62 -4.31 34.27 -1.04
C LEU A 62 -4.20 35.20 0.20
N ALA A 63 -5.26 35.30 0.99
CA ALA A 63 -5.25 36.06 2.25
C ALA A 63 -4.25 35.42 3.26
N LEU A 64 -4.20 34.09 3.34
CA LEU A 64 -3.26 33.37 4.19
C LEU A 64 -1.82 33.57 3.67
N SER A 65 -1.59 33.41 2.37
CA SER A 65 -0.28 33.62 1.74
C SER A 65 0.24 35.03 2.01
N GLN A 66 -0.60 36.07 1.84
CA GLN A 66 -0.21 37.43 2.17
C GLN A 66 0.11 37.59 3.66
N GLY A 67 -0.66 36.98 4.56
CA GLY A 67 -0.41 37.01 5.99
C GLY A 67 0.95 36.40 6.34
N ILE A 68 1.29 35.26 5.77
CA ILE A 68 2.58 34.60 5.95
C ILE A 68 3.72 35.47 5.42
N VAL A 69 3.61 35.98 4.20
CA VAL A 69 4.63 36.82 3.60
C VAL A 69 4.87 38.10 4.44
N LYS A 70 3.81 38.74 4.92
CA LYS A 70 3.90 39.92 5.79
C LYS A 70 4.53 39.58 7.16
N ALA A 71 4.22 38.44 7.72
CA ALA A 71 4.85 37.95 8.98
C ALA A 71 6.37 37.77 8.80
N HIS A 72 6.82 37.46 7.58
CA HIS A 72 8.24 37.39 7.22
C HIS A 72 8.82 38.72 6.74
N GLN A 73 8.11 39.83 6.95
CA GLN A 73 8.48 41.18 6.46
C GLN A 73 8.80 41.23 4.97
N GLY A 74 8.16 40.33 4.21
CA GLY A 74 8.20 40.28 2.76
C GLY A 74 7.02 41.01 2.11
N ASP A 75 6.96 40.94 0.79
CA ASP A 75 5.88 41.51 0.00
C ASP A 75 5.35 40.53 -1.06
N ILE A 76 4.06 40.61 -1.37
CA ILE A 76 3.40 39.83 -2.41
C ILE A 76 2.65 40.77 -3.35
N THR A 77 2.97 40.67 -4.64
CA THR A 77 2.35 41.47 -5.69
C THR A 77 1.77 40.57 -6.77
N VAL A 78 0.78 41.11 -7.51
CA VAL A 78 0.15 40.42 -8.65
C VAL A 78 0.24 41.29 -9.89
N GLU A 79 0.60 40.69 -10.99
CA GLU A 79 0.50 41.28 -12.36
C GLU A 79 -0.42 40.32 -13.14
N SER A 80 -1.53 40.85 -13.63
CA SER A 80 -2.49 40.03 -14.36
C SER A 80 -3.16 40.82 -15.48
N GLN A 81 -3.62 40.07 -16.49
CA GLN A 81 -4.43 40.63 -17.57
C GLN A 81 -5.56 39.63 -17.89
N LEU A 82 -6.79 40.15 -17.92
CA LEU A 82 -7.95 39.34 -18.27
C LEU A 82 -7.73 38.59 -19.60
N GLY A 83 -7.97 37.26 -19.55
CA GLY A 83 -7.80 36.37 -20.68
C GLY A 83 -6.35 35.94 -21.01
N LYS A 84 -5.35 36.45 -20.26
CA LYS A 84 -3.93 36.10 -20.49
C LYS A 84 -3.24 35.41 -19.30
N GLY A 85 -3.91 35.36 -18.13
CA GLY A 85 -3.37 34.77 -16.93
C GLY A 85 -2.83 35.76 -15.92
N SER A 86 -2.20 35.25 -14.85
CA SER A 86 -1.71 36.05 -13.73
C SER A 86 -0.28 35.61 -13.37
N CYS A 87 0.49 36.57 -12.81
CA CYS A 87 1.80 36.35 -12.26
C CYS A 87 1.85 36.91 -10.83
N PHE A 88 1.99 36.02 -9.85
CA PHE A 88 2.20 36.38 -8.45
C PHE A 88 3.70 36.43 -8.17
N LYS A 89 4.17 37.52 -7.56
CA LYS A 89 5.57 37.69 -7.15
C LYS A 89 5.64 37.85 -5.66
N VAL A 90 6.45 37.01 -5.02
CA VAL A 90 6.71 37.05 -3.58
C VAL A 90 8.17 37.41 -3.37
N THR A 91 8.42 38.39 -2.50
CA THR A 91 9.75 38.83 -2.12
C THR A 91 9.94 38.63 -0.63
N LEU A 92 11.00 37.96 -0.23
CA LEU A 92 11.36 37.71 1.17
C LEU A 92 12.79 38.13 1.44
N LYS A 93 13.04 38.74 2.62
CA LYS A 93 14.37 39.06 3.07
C LYS A 93 15.14 37.83 3.48
N LYS A 94 16.40 37.75 3.11
CA LYS A 94 17.27 36.63 3.50
C LYS A 94 17.80 36.79 4.92
N GLY A 95 17.91 35.66 5.63
CA GLY A 95 18.39 35.63 7.01
C GLY A 95 17.32 36.00 8.01
N ASP A 96 17.72 36.28 9.22
CA ASP A 96 16.85 36.54 10.37
C ASP A 96 17.06 37.91 11.01
N ALA A 97 18.04 38.68 10.53
CA ALA A 97 18.38 39.98 11.08
C ALA A 97 17.25 41.05 11.02
N HIS A 98 16.24 40.76 10.22
CA HIS A 98 15.07 41.64 10.05
C HIS A 98 13.94 41.33 11.03
N PHE A 99 14.01 40.21 11.79
CA PHE A 99 13.03 39.91 12.81
C PHE A 99 13.36 40.61 14.13
N ASP A 100 12.31 41.02 14.87
CA ASP A 100 12.44 41.58 16.20
C ASP A 100 13.01 40.53 17.17
N SER A 101 13.79 41.00 18.17
CA SER A 101 14.33 40.15 19.24
C SER A 101 13.30 39.47 20.12
N SER A 102 12.03 39.84 20.00
CA SER A 102 10.89 39.16 20.63
C SER A 102 10.47 37.86 19.92
N VAL A 103 10.91 37.65 18.65
CA VAL A 103 10.64 36.43 17.89
C VAL A 103 11.59 35.32 18.36
N SER A 104 11.07 34.38 19.12
CA SER A 104 11.83 33.21 19.55
C SER A 104 12.20 32.36 18.35
N ARG A 105 13.48 32.10 18.14
CA ARG A 105 13.96 31.09 17.21
C ARG A 105 13.57 29.74 17.77
N ILE A 106 12.57 29.11 17.20
CA ILE A 106 12.33 27.69 17.39
C ILE A 106 13.27 27.01 16.39
N GLU A 107 14.38 26.43 16.90
CA GLU A 107 15.08 25.46 16.06
C GLU A 107 14.06 24.40 15.74
N PRO A 108 13.80 24.09 14.45
CA PRO A 108 12.93 22.97 14.14
C PRO A 108 13.54 21.80 14.90
N GLU A 109 12.76 21.20 15.82
CA GLU A 109 13.07 19.86 16.26
C GLU A 109 13.45 19.10 15.02
N GLN A 110 14.53 18.35 15.05
CA GLN A 110 15.10 17.67 13.89
C GLN A 110 14.14 16.61 13.34
N ASP A 111 12.91 16.99 13.09
CA ASP A 111 12.06 16.37 12.09
C ASP A 111 12.65 16.76 10.74
N LYS A 112 13.72 16.04 10.40
CA LYS A 112 14.29 15.98 9.05
C LYS A 112 13.28 15.35 8.11
N GLU A 113 12.09 15.91 7.98
CA GLU A 113 10.95 15.33 7.31
C GLU A 113 10.70 15.86 5.90
N TYR A 114 11.48 16.85 5.45
CA TYR A 114 11.25 17.43 4.13
C TYR A 114 12.46 17.25 3.23
N ILE A 115 12.22 16.49 2.15
CA ILE A 115 13.06 16.38 0.95
C ILE A 115 14.35 15.56 1.14
N TYR A 116 14.21 14.24 1.02
CA TYR A 116 15.35 13.37 0.83
C TYR A 116 15.66 13.18 -0.65
N TYR A 117 16.71 13.82 -1.13
CA TYR A 117 17.32 13.47 -2.41
C TYR A 117 18.76 13.00 -2.16
N SER A 118 19.03 11.78 -2.56
CA SER A 118 20.28 11.12 -2.94
C SER A 118 21.13 10.39 -1.89
N GLU A 119 21.46 10.95 -0.73
CA GLU A 119 22.41 10.25 0.18
C GLU A 119 21.78 9.18 1.07
N ASP A 120 20.51 9.34 1.44
CA ASP A 120 19.80 8.38 2.31
C ASP A 120 19.12 7.23 1.55
N LYS A 121 18.98 7.31 0.22
CA LYS A 121 18.35 6.26 -0.62
C LYS A 121 19.13 4.94 -0.55
N GLU A 122 20.46 5.00 -0.64
CA GLU A 122 21.28 3.79 -0.56
C GLU A 122 21.24 3.13 0.82
N LEU A 123 21.19 3.94 1.88
CA LEU A 123 21.05 3.46 3.26
C LEU A 123 19.69 2.81 3.48
N LEU A 124 18.62 3.44 3.02
CA LEU A 124 17.26 2.92 3.12
C LEU A 124 17.11 1.60 2.36
N VAL A 125 17.62 1.54 1.13
CA VAL A 125 17.61 0.33 0.31
C VAL A 125 18.38 -0.80 0.99
N LYS A 126 19.56 -0.52 1.56
CA LYS A 126 20.36 -1.49 2.32
C LYS A 126 19.63 -2.00 3.57
N GLU A 127 19.03 -1.10 4.35
CA GLU A 127 18.25 -1.48 5.54
C GLU A 127 17.10 -2.43 5.19
N VAL A 128 16.33 -2.11 4.15
CA VAL A 128 15.20 -2.94 3.73
C VAL A 128 15.66 -4.25 3.08
N GLN A 129 16.73 -4.22 2.26
CA GLN A 129 17.30 -5.42 1.67
C GLN A 129 17.89 -6.37 2.71
N THR A 130 18.48 -5.84 3.78
CA THR A 130 18.97 -6.66 4.90
C THR A 130 17.80 -7.36 5.60
N ALA A 131 16.69 -6.66 5.82
CA ALA A 131 15.48 -7.24 6.39
C ALA A 131 14.77 -8.22 5.43
N GLN A 132 14.93 -8.06 4.11
CA GLN A 132 14.36 -8.96 3.08
C GLN A 132 15.24 -10.19 2.82
N SER A 133 16.58 -10.10 3.00
CA SER A 133 17.52 -11.22 2.78
C SER A 133 17.22 -12.41 3.69
N GLU A 134 16.64 -12.18 4.86
CA GLU A 134 16.16 -13.24 5.75
C GLU A 134 14.89 -13.93 5.23
N SER A 135 14.19 -13.33 4.24
CA SER A 135 12.88 -13.79 3.73
C SER A 135 12.93 -14.37 2.31
N GLY A 136 14.06 -14.32 1.61
CA GLY A 136 14.33 -15.05 0.36
C GLY A 136 13.47 -14.66 -0.85
N THR A 137 13.08 -13.38 -1.05
CA THR A 137 12.14 -13.01 -2.12
C THR A 137 12.50 -11.74 -2.87
N THR A 138 12.79 -11.92 -4.14
CA THR A 138 13.11 -10.86 -5.11
C THR A 138 11.98 -10.53 -6.10
N ASP A 139 10.79 -11.12 -6.00
CA ASP A 139 9.75 -11.03 -7.05
C ASP A 139 8.41 -10.47 -6.53
N CYS A 140 8.47 -9.40 -5.71
CA CYS A 140 7.27 -8.68 -5.30
C CYS A 140 6.88 -7.62 -6.30
N LYS A 141 5.61 -7.58 -6.65
CA LYS A 141 5.01 -6.63 -7.58
C LYS A 141 4.30 -5.52 -6.83
N LEU A 142 4.68 -4.29 -7.10
CA LEU A 142 4.07 -3.08 -6.56
C LEU A 142 3.39 -2.30 -7.69
N LEU A 143 2.16 -1.87 -7.48
CA LEU A 143 1.46 -0.96 -8.40
C LEU A 143 1.31 0.42 -7.76
N VAL A 144 1.81 1.45 -8.44
CA VAL A 144 1.72 2.85 -8.03
C VAL A 144 0.73 3.58 -8.94
N ILE A 145 -0.25 4.25 -8.35
CA ILE A 145 -1.33 4.95 -9.07
C ILE A 145 -1.42 6.38 -8.55
N ASP A 146 -1.12 7.35 -9.39
CA ASP A 146 -1.19 8.78 -9.09
C ASP A 146 -1.33 9.52 -10.42
N ASP A 147 -2.12 10.56 -10.53
CA ASP A 147 -2.28 11.35 -11.76
C ASP A 147 -1.07 12.24 -12.02
N ASN A 148 -0.29 12.57 -10.99
CA ASN A 148 0.93 13.34 -11.09
C ASN A 148 2.13 12.45 -11.50
N GLU A 149 2.66 12.69 -12.70
CA GLU A 149 3.80 11.95 -13.24
C GLU A 149 5.07 12.11 -12.39
N GLU A 150 5.31 13.27 -11.81
CA GLU A 150 6.48 13.52 -10.97
C GLU A 150 6.44 12.65 -9.70
N ILE A 151 5.27 12.57 -9.05
CA ILE A 151 5.07 11.72 -7.87
C ILE A 151 5.24 10.26 -8.24
N ARG A 152 4.66 9.82 -9.37
CA ARG A 152 4.85 8.44 -9.85
C ARG A 152 6.33 8.12 -10.06
N ASN A 153 7.08 9.01 -10.72
CA ASN A 153 8.51 8.80 -10.98
C ASN A 153 9.33 8.73 -9.69
N ILE A 154 9.05 9.59 -8.71
CA ILE A 154 9.69 9.56 -7.40
C ILE A 154 9.41 8.22 -6.68
N LEU A 155 8.16 7.75 -6.68
CA LEU A 155 7.81 6.47 -6.05
C LEU A 155 8.46 5.29 -6.79
N VAL A 156 8.49 5.30 -8.13
CA VAL A 156 9.20 4.28 -8.92
C VAL A 156 10.68 4.25 -8.56
N ASP A 157 11.34 5.39 -8.52
CA ASP A 157 12.76 5.51 -8.19
C ASP A 157 13.11 4.93 -6.81
N ILE A 158 12.22 5.08 -5.85
CA ILE A 158 12.43 4.63 -4.47
C ILE A 158 12.14 3.14 -4.33
N PHE A 159 11.07 2.66 -4.97
CA PHE A 159 10.63 1.29 -4.78
C PHE A 159 11.25 0.28 -5.77
N SER A 160 11.71 0.71 -6.96
CA SER A 160 12.28 -0.18 -7.97
C SER A 160 13.54 -0.95 -7.54
N PRO A 161 14.41 -0.47 -6.61
CA PRO A 161 15.50 -1.29 -6.08
C PRO A 161 15.03 -2.46 -5.19
N LEU A 162 13.78 -2.44 -4.73
CA LEU A 162 13.20 -3.38 -3.76
C LEU A 162 12.12 -4.27 -4.37
N TYR A 163 11.40 -3.78 -5.40
CA TYR A 163 10.20 -4.38 -5.96
C TYR A 163 10.16 -4.23 -7.48
N THR A 164 9.41 -5.11 -8.16
CA THR A 164 9.00 -4.87 -9.55
C THR A 164 7.86 -3.87 -9.53
N VAL A 165 8.11 -2.63 -9.96
CA VAL A 165 7.14 -1.53 -9.89
C VAL A 165 6.48 -1.32 -11.25
N GLU A 166 5.15 -1.32 -11.26
CA GLU A 166 4.30 -0.88 -12.36
C GLU A 166 3.55 0.38 -11.96
N THR A 167 3.14 1.20 -12.91
CA THR A 167 2.45 2.45 -12.65
C THR A 167 1.14 2.57 -13.43
N ALA A 168 0.20 3.36 -12.92
CA ALA A 168 -0.99 3.79 -13.64
C ALA A 168 -1.23 5.29 -13.40
N SER A 169 -1.85 5.95 -14.37
CA SER A 169 -2.09 7.40 -14.35
C SER A 169 -3.45 7.78 -13.76
N ASP A 170 -4.35 6.83 -13.61
CA ASP A 170 -5.69 7.03 -13.09
C ASP A 170 -6.25 5.73 -12.47
N GLY A 171 -7.42 5.84 -11.81
CA GLY A 171 -8.02 4.73 -11.11
C GLY A 171 -8.56 3.62 -12.02
N GLU A 172 -9.03 3.95 -13.24
CA GLU A 172 -9.53 2.99 -14.21
C GLU A 172 -8.39 2.10 -14.73
N GLU A 173 -7.31 2.70 -15.21
CA GLU A 173 -6.09 1.99 -15.62
C GLU A 173 -5.54 1.16 -14.46
N GLY A 174 -5.50 1.75 -13.27
CA GLY A 174 -5.07 1.09 -12.04
C GLY A 174 -5.86 -0.18 -11.75
N TYR A 175 -7.19 -0.13 -11.82
CA TYR A 175 -8.04 -1.28 -11.56
C TYR A 175 -7.84 -2.41 -12.59
N GLU A 176 -7.71 -2.08 -13.89
CA GLU A 176 -7.41 -3.09 -14.91
C GLU A 176 -6.05 -3.74 -14.67
N LYS A 177 -5.02 -2.95 -14.32
CA LYS A 177 -3.70 -3.49 -13.96
C LYS A 177 -3.75 -4.36 -12.71
N VAL A 178 -4.51 -4.00 -11.68
CA VAL A 178 -4.71 -4.85 -10.49
C VAL A 178 -5.25 -6.22 -10.88
N LYS A 179 -6.26 -6.30 -11.73
CA LYS A 179 -6.82 -7.58 -12.18
C LYS A 179 -5.84 -8.42 -12.99
N MET A 180 -5.08 -7.78 -13.89
CA MET A 180 -4.16 -8.47 -14.79
C MET A 180 -2.90 -8.98 -14.08
N MET A 181 -2.25 -8.13 -13.28
CA MET A 181 -0.95 -8.43 -12.70
C MET A 181 -1.00 -9.02 -11.29
N GLN A 182 -2.13 -8.86 -10.58
CA GLN A 182 -2.29 -9.29 -9.18
C GLN A 182 -1.10 -8.84 -8.32
N PRO A 183 -0.95 -7.51 -8.06
CA PRO A 183 0.19 -7.00 -7.33
C PRO A 183 0.17 -7.44 -5.86
N ASP A 184 1.33 -7.49 -5.23
CA ASP A 184 1.47 -7.77 -3.79
C ASP A 184 1.07 -6.57 -2.93
N LEU A 185 1.10 -5.35 -3.49
CA LEU A 185 0.71 -4.11 -2.84
C LEU A 185 0.30 -3.07 -3.90
N VAL A 186 -0.73 -2.28 -3.59
CA VAL A 186 -1.14 -1.10 -4.35
C VAL A 186 -0.90 0.15 -3.51
N ILE A 187 -0.26 1.16 -4.10
CA ILE A 187 -0.18 2.53 -3.55
C ILE A 187 -0.98 3.43 -4.49
N SER A 188 -1.98 4.12 -4.00
CA SER A 188 -2.84 4.99 -4.81
C SER A 188 -3.03 6.36 -4.18
N ASP A 189 -2.96 7.42 -4.99
CA ASP A 189 -3.49 8.70 -4.57
C ASP A 189 -5.02 8.63 -4.41
N ILE A 190 -5.55 9.42 -3.49
CA ILE A 190 -7.01 9.57 -3.31
C ILE A 190 -7.58 10.51 -4.37
N MET A 191 -6.91 11.61 -4.66
CA MET A 191 -7.44 12.71 -5.46
C MET A 191 -7.01 12.59 -6.92
N MET A 192 -7.67 11.72 -7.68
CA MET A 192 -7.39 11.53 -9.10
C MET A 192 -8.62 11.87 -9.96
N PRO A 193 -8.44 12.41 -11.18
CA PRO A 193 -9.52 12.57 -12.14
C PRO A 193 -10.18 11.23 -12.51
N GLY A 194 -11.48 11.26 -12.77
CA GLY A 194 -12.24 10.04 -13.11
C GLY A 194 -12.54 9.21 -11.87
N MET A 195 -11.88 8.08 -11.69
CA MET A 195 -12.05 7.22 -10.52
C MET A 195 -11.08 7.63 -9.39
N PRO A 196 -11.59 8.19 -8.28
CA PRO A 196 -10.75 8.49 -7.13
C PRO A 196 -10.21 7.22 -6.45
N GLY A 197 -9.06 7.34 -5.76
CA GLY A 197 -8.42 6.21 -5.07
C GLY A 197 -9.30 5.53 -4.02
N THR A 198 -10.23 6.24 -3.42
CA THR A 198 -11.23 5.68 -2.49
C THR A 198 -12.19 4.72 -3.19
N GLU A 199 -12.69 5.08 -4.38
CA GLU A 199 -13.54 4.21 -5.18
C GLU A 199 -12.75 3.01 -5.72
N LEU A 200 -11.53 3.24 -6.18
CA LEU A 200 -10.62 2.18 -6.60
C LEU A 200 -10.39 1.17 -5.46
N CYS A 201 -10.07 1.65 -4.25
CA CYS A 201 -9.89 0.81 -3.09
C CYS A 201 -11.15 -0.01 -2.77
N ALA A 202 -12.33 0.62 -2.78
CA ALA A 202 -13.59 -0.06 -2.57
C ALA A 202 -13.83 -1.15 -3.64
N LYS A 203 -13.54 -0.89 -4.92
CA LYS A 203 -13.64 -1.88 -6.00
C LYS A 203 -12.67 -3.06 -5.79
N ILE A 204 -11.43 -2.79 -5.40
CA ILE A 204 -10.44 -3.83 -5.08
C ILE A 204 -10.91 -4.68 -3.90
N LYS A 205 -11.36 -4.05 -2.81
CA LYS A 205 -11.73 -4.74 -1.56
C LYS A 205 -13.06 -5.48 -1.62
N ASN A 206 -13.98 -5.08 -2.49
CA ASN A 206 -15.27 -5.75 -2.69
C ASN A 206 -15.27 -6.82 -3.78
N ASN A 207 -14.21 -6.94 -4.57
CA ASN A 207 -14.09 -7.97 -5.59
C ASN A 207 -13.35 -9.20 -5.04
N ILE A 208 -13.98 -10.37 -5.14
CA ILE A 208 -13.42 -11.63 -4.65
C ILE A 208 -12.05 -11.95 -5.25
N GLU A 209 -11.76 -11.51 -6.46
CA GLU A 209 -10.48 -11.79 -7.13
C GLU A 209 -9.33 -10.94 -6.57
N THR A 210 -9.62 -9.76 -6.01
CA THR A 210 -8.60 -8.77 -5.64
C THR A 210 -8.64 -8.32 -4.18
N CYS A 211 -9.69 -8.66 -3.41
CA CYS A 211 -9.87 -8.16 -2.04
C CYS A 211 -8.73 -8.52 -1.07
N HIS A 212 -7.96 -9.55 -1.40
CA HIS A 212 -6.78 -9.94 -0.64
C HIS A 212 -5.57 -9.00 -0.84
N ILE A 213 -5.58 -8.14 -1.87
CA ILE A 213 -4.46 -7.24 -2.17
C ILE A 213 -4.48 -6.05 -1.21
N PRO A 214 -3.39 -5.78 -0.48
CA PRO A 214 -3.31 -4.62 0.38
C PRO A 214 -3.25 -3.32 -0.43
N VAL A 215 -3.91 -2.27 0.10
CA VAL A 215 -4.01 -0.95 -0.51
C VAL A 215 -3.54 0.11 0.47
N VAL A 216 -2.57 0.92 0.06
CA VAL A 216 -2.11 2.13 0.74
C VAL A 216 -2.68 3.34 0.00
N LEU A 217 -3.41 4.20 0.70
CA LEU A 217 -3.95 5.43 0.15
C LEU A 217 -3.13 6.64 0.58
N LEU A 218 -2.71 7.44 -0.39
CA LEU A 218 -2.03 8.72 -0.16
C LEU A 218 -3.09 9.84 -0.12
N THR A 219 -3.10 10.65 0.94
CA THR A 219 -4.17 11.63 1.17
C THR A 219 -3.63 13.00 1.58
N ALA A 220 -4.28 14.08 1.13
CA ALA A 220 -4.05 15.43 1.62
C ALA A 220 -4.88 15.77 2.89
N LEU A 221 -5.80 14.89 3.30
CA LEU A 221 -6.71 15.13 4.43
C LEU A 221 -6.02 14.93 5.77
N SER A 222 -6.35 15.80 6.74
CA SER A 222 -5.85 15.73 8.13
C SER A 222 -6.46 14.58 8.94
N ALA A 223 -5.84 14.25 10.10
CA ALA A 223 -6.19 13.09 10.92
C ALA A 223 -7.68 12.93 11.34
N PRO A 224 -8.43 13.99 11.70
CA PRO A 224 -9.83 13.85 12.16
C PRO A 224 -10.81 13.44 11.05
N GLU A 225 -10.55 13.85 9.81
CA GLU A 225 -11.40 13.53 8.66
C GLU A 225 -11.20 12.10 8.16
N ARG A 226 -10.02 11.51 8.46
CA ARG A 226 -9.67 10.13 8.10
C ARG A 226 -10.40 9.07 8.90
N GLU A 227 -10.64 9.30 10.19
CA GLU A 227 -11.32 8.31 11.06
C GLU A 227 -12.74 8.00 10.60
N LEU A 228 -13.43 8.97 10.02
CA LEU A 228 -14.82 8.80 9.57
C LEU A 228 -14.95 8.17 8.17
N GLU A 229 -14.06 8.49 7.23
CA GLU A 229 -14.06 7.89 5.88
C GLU A 229 -13.27 6.60 5.80
N GLY A 230 -12.13 6.50 6.50
CA GLY A 230 -11.22 5.37 6.44
C GLY A 230 -11.82 4.05 6.92
N LEU A 231 -12.65 4.07 7.95
CA LEU A 231 -13.36 2.90 8.48
C LEU A 231 -14.40 2.32 7.50
N ARG A 232 -14.82 3.07 6.46
CA ARG A 232 -15.80 2.63 5.46
C ARG A 232 -15.20 2.07 4.18
N ILE A 233 -13.96 2.41 3.85
CA ILE A 233 -13.36 2.13 2.53
C ILE A 233 -12.52 0.86 2.54
N GLY A 234 -11.99 0.45 3.71
CA GLY A 234 -11.24 -0.80 3.88
C GLY A 234 -9.79 -0.76 3.39
N ALA A 235 -9.18 0.43 3.22
CA ALA A 235 -7.76 0.53 2.94
C ALA A 235 -6.92 0.05 4.13
N ASP A 236 -5.77 -0.58 3.86
CA ASP A 236 -4.92 -1.15 4.90
C ASP A 236 -4.09 -0.07 5.62
N ILE A 237 -3.66 0.97 4.90
CA ILE A 237 -2.94 2.13 5.44
C ILE A 237 -3.37 3.41 4.74
N TYR A 238 -3.44 4.50 5.51
CA TYR A 238 -3.58 5.88 5.02
C TYR A 238 -2.31 6.66 5.32
N VAL A 239 -1.75 7.33 4.31
CA VAL A 239 -0.55 8.15 4.43
C VAL A 239 -0.86 9.57 4.01
N VAL A 240 -0.61 10.53 4.90
CA VAL A 240 -0.87 11.95 4.62
C VAL A 240 0.26 12.54 3.80
N LYS A 241 -0.11 13.28 2.77
CA LYS A 241 0.79 14.16 2.02
C LYS A 241 0.95 15.51 2.79
N PRO A 242 2.15 16.04 2.94
CA PRO A 242 3.44 15.48 2.55
C PRO A 242 3.87 14.33 3.47
N PHE A 243 4.50 13.29 2.92
CA PHE A 243 4.89 12.10 3.66
C PHE A 243 6.41 11.88 3.66
N ASN A 244 6.90 11.28 4.73
CA ASN A 244 8.28 10.83 4.84
C ASN A 244 8.45 9.54 4.04
N MET A 245 9.35 9.55 3.05
CA MET A 245 9.59 8.42 2.15
C MET A 245 10.08 7.18 2.89
N ARG A 246 11.00 7.34 3.86
CA ARG A 246 11.49 6.22 4.68
C ARG A 246 10.35 5.54 5.43
N ARG A 247 9.45 6.34 6.02
CA ARG A 247 8.27 5.84 6.73
C ARG A 247 7.33 5.09 5.79
N LEU A 248 7.06 5.64 4.59
CA LEU A 248 6.23 4.99 3.58
C LEU A 248 6.82 3.63 3.16
N VAL A 249 8.10 3.58 2.82
CA VAL A 249 8.80 2.33 2.45
C VAL A 249 8.74 1.31 3.58
N MET A 250 9.00 1.71 4.82
CA MET A 250 8.92 0.80 5.97
C MET A 250 7.50 0.27 6.21
N GLN A 251 6.47 1.12 6.07
CA GLN A 251 5.08 0.70 6.21
C GLN A 251 4.68 -0.31 5.12
N CYS A 252 5.03 -0.04 3.86
CA CYS A 252 4.79 -0.96 2.75
C CYS A 252 5.52 -2.30 2.95
N ASN A 253 6.79 -2.25 3.34
CA ASN A 253 7.57 -3.47 3.62
C ASN A 253 6.97 -4.27 4.79
N ASN A 254 6.53 -3.62 5.85
CA ASN A 254 5.88 -4.28 6.99
C ASN A 254 4.57 -4.96 6.59
N LEU A 255 3.74 -4.33 5.74
CA LEU A 255 2.51 -4.96 5.22
C LEU A 255 2.83 -6.24 4.45
N ILE A 256 3.76 -6.18 3.52
CA ILE A 256 4.17 -7.33 2.69
C ILE A 256 4.74 -8.45 3.56
N ASN A 257 5.66 -8.11 4.48
CA ASN A 257 6.31 -9.09 5.35
C ASN A 257 5.35 -9.73 6.34
N THR A 258 4.46 -8.95 6.97
CA THR A 258 3.44 -9.49 7.89
C THR A 258 2.56 -10.51 7.18
N ARG A 259 2.13 -10.19 5.95
CA ARG A 259 1.32 -11.09 5.14
C ARG A 259 2.07 -12.40 4.83
N ARG A 260 3.35 -12.31 4.42
CA ARG A 260 4.19 -13.49 4.16
C ARG A 260 4.41 -14.35 5.40
N LEU A 261 4.64 -13.72 6.55
CA LEU A 261 4.75 -14.43 7.82
C LEU A 261 3.47 -15.20 8.16
N LEU A 262 2.30 -14.59 7.92
CA LEU A 262 1.01 -15.27 8.11
C LEU A 262 0.84 -16.44 7.15
N GLN A 263 1.18 -16.26 5.87
CA GLN A 263 1.16 -17.31 4.86
C GLN A 263 2.08 -18.50 5.24
N ASN A 264 3.31 -18.21 5.65
CA ASN A 264 4.27 -19.24 6.08
C ASN A 264 3.79 -19.99 7.34
N LYS A 265 3.26 -19.26 8.32
CA LYS A 265 2.67 -19.90 9.51
C LYS A 265 1.51 -20.81 9.15
N TYR A 266 0.62 -20.38 8.26
CA TYR A 266 -0.50 -21.20 7.80
C TYR A 266 -0.04 -22.46 7.08
N ALA A 267 1.00 -22.38 6.26
CA ALA A 267 1.54 -23.54 5.55
C ALA A 267 2.07 -24.63 6.51
N HIS A 268 2.74 -24.24 7.63
CA HIS A 268 3.50 -25.17 8.47
C HIS A 268 2.82 -25.52 9.81
N GLN A 269 1.84 -24.75 10.30
CA GLN A 269 1.18 -25.02 11.58
C GLN A 269 -0.04 -25.93 11.41
N LEU A 270 -0.16 -26.97 12.30
CA LEU A 270 -1.27 -27.93 12.32
C LEU A 270 -2.62 -27.26 12.64
N ASP A 271 -2.63 -26.31 13.59
CA ASP A 271 -3.85 -25.67 14.12
C ASP A 271 -4.12 -24.29 13.52
N SER A 272 -3.63 -24.00 12.31
CA SER A 272 -3.88 -22.73 11.68
C SER A 272 -5.33 -22.62 11.20
N LYS A 273 -6.17 -21.96 12.00
CA LYS A 273 -7.53 -21.62 11.59
C LYS A 273 -7.53 -20.58 10.48
N ALA A 274 -8.51 -20.65 9.58
CA ALA A 274 -8.73 -19.69 8.49
C ALA A 274 -8.78 -18.23 8.97
N GLU A 275 -9.33 -17.99 10.15
CA GLU A 275 -9.43 -16.68 10.81
C GLU A 275 -8.08 -15.96 11.01
N LYS A 276 -6.98 -16.70 11.07
CA LYS A 276 -5.63 -16.16 11.34
C LYS A 276 -4.88 -15.69 10.09
N ILE A 277 -5.36 -16.04 8.90
CA ILE A 277 -4.67 -15.72 7.63
C ILE A 277 -5.45 -14.70 6.80
N ALA A 278 -6.77 -14.66 6.95
CA ALA A 278 -7.62 -13.75 6.21
C ALA A 278 -7.51 -12.32 6.77
N THR A 279 -7.36 -11.35 5.88
CA THR A 279 -7.30 -9.93 6.23
C THR A 279 -8.67 -9.23 6.15
N ASN A 280 -9.66 -9.91 5.56
CA ASN A 280 -11.04 -9.42 5.42
C ASN A 280 -12.04 -10.58 5.44
N GLU A 281 -13.32 -10.26 5.59
CA GLU A 281 -14.40 -11.28 5.68
C GLU A 281 -14.56 -12.09 4.39
N LEU A 282 -14.33 -11.51 3.22
CA LEU A 282 -14.44 -12.25 1.94
C LEU A 282 -13.36 -13.31 1.83
N ASP A 283 -12.14 -12.97 2.22
CA ASP A 283 -11.02 -13.92 2.26
C ASP A 283 -11.27 -15.02 3.28
N GLN A 284 -11.80 -14.66 4.44
CA GLN A 284 -12.12 -15.63 5.49
C GLN A 284 -13.16 -16.65 5.00
N ARG A 285 -14.29 -16.18 4.48
CA ARG A 285 -15.34 -17.05 3.94
C ARG A 285 -14.83 -17.92 2.80
N PHE A 286 -14.02 -17.35 1.91
CA PHE A 286 -13.45 -18.10 0.81
C PHE A 286 -12.53 -19.22 1.27
N ILE A 287 -11.62 -18.97 2.22
CA ILE A 287 -10.68 -19.98 2.69
C ILE A 287 -11.36 -21.04 3.57
N GLU A 288 -12.39 -20.67 4.34
CA GLU A 288 -13.24 -21.60 5.08
C GLU A 288 -13.97 -22.56 4.13
N GLN A 289 -14.63 -22.03 3.11
CA GLN A 289 -15.28 -22.84 2.08
C GLN A 289 -14.27 -23.73 1.34
N ALA A 290 -13.12 -23.18 0.93
CA ALA A 290 -12.07 -23.91 0.25
C ALA A 290 -11.53 -25.08 1.11
N THR A 291 -11.36 -24.85 2.41
CA THR A 291 -10.95 -25.89 3.36
C THR A 291 -12.01 -26.97 3.47
N GLN A 292 -13.29 -26.61 3.62
CA GLN A 292 -14.40 -27.55 3.70
C GLN A 292 -14.51 -28.42 2.45
N VAL A 293 -14.44 -27.81 1.25
CA VAL A 293 -14.47 -28.55 -0.02
C VAL A 293 -13.34 -29.57 -0.11
N VAL A 294 -12.12 -29.21 0.32
CA VAL A 294 -11.00 -30.16 0.35
C VAL A 294 -11.23 -31.24 1.40
N GLU A 295 -11.77 -30.91 2.58
CA GLU A 295 -12.08 -31.88 3.64
C GLU A 295 -13.11 -32.90 3.20
N ASP A 296 -14.16 -32.47 2.50
CA ASP A 296 -15.22 -33.36 1.99
C ASP A 296 -14.71 -34.30 0.88
N ASN A 297 -13.61 -33.92 0.21
CA ASN A 297 -13.01 -34.69 -0.87
C ASN A 297 -11.64 -35.34 -0.50
N MET A 298 -11.28 -35.40 0.78
CA MET A 298 -9.95 -35.88 1.19
C MET A 298 -9.64 -37.28 0.74
N GLU A 299 -10.62 -38.19 0.79
CA GLU A 299 -10.48 -39.62 0.46
C GLU A 299 -10.44 -39.88 -1.05
N ASN A 300 -10.83 -38.86 -1.87
CA ASN A 300 -10.90 -39.02 -3.31
C ASN A 300 -9.53 -38.80 -3.97
N PRO A 301 -8.87 -39.82 -4.53
CA PRO A 301 -7.58 -39.69 -5.20
C PRO A 301 -7.68 -38.90 -6.52
N GLU A 302 -8.87 -38.82 -7.13
CA GLU A 302 -9.14 -38.09 -8.38
C GLU A 302 -9.53 -36.61 -8.13
N PHE A 303 -9.52 -36.15 -6.87
CA PHE A 303 -9.83 -34.76 -6.55
C PHE A 303 -8.72 -33.82 -7.08
N SER A 304 -9.00 -33.23 -8.22
CA SER A 304 -8.11 -32.34 -8.95
C SER A 304 -8.47 -30.86 -8.77
N VAL A 305 -7.58 -29.96 -9.20
CA VAL A 305 -7.84 -28.50 -9.19
C VAL A 305 -9.07 -28.15 -10.03
N ASP A 306 -9.37 -28.90 -11.11
CA ASP A 306 -10.54 -28.66 -11.94
C ASP A 306 -11.85 -29.03 -11.22
N VAL A 307 -11.83 -30.12 -10.43
CA VAL A 307 -12.95 -30.47 -9.56
C VAL A 307 -13.09 -29.45 -8.46
N PHE A 308 -11.99 -29.07 -7.83
CA PHE A 308 -11.95 -28.05 -6.76
C PHE A 308 -12.52 -26.71 -7.23
N SER A 309 -12.13 -26.21 -8.41
CA SER A 309 -12.65 -24.94 -8.96
C SER A 309 -14.15 -25.01 -9.23
N ARG A 310 -14.63 -26.16 -9.70
CA ARG A 310 -16.07 -26.40 -9.97
C ARG A 310 -16.89 -26.40 -8.68
N GLU A 311 -16.41 -27.07 -7.64
CA GLU A 311 -17.10 -27.13 -6.34
C GLU A 311 -17.09 -25.80 -5.61
N MET A 312 -16.02 -25.01 -5.77
CA MET A 312 -15.95 -23.64 -5.30
C MET A 312 -16.83 -22.64 -6.10
N GLY A 313 -17.36 -23.05 -7.27
CA GLY A 313 -18.15 -22.17 -8.12
C GLY A 313 -17.36 -21.03 -8.77
N VAL A 314 -16.04 -21.16 -8.90
CA VAL A 314 -15.14 -20.13 -9.46
C VAL A 314 -14.31 -20.69 -10.62
N GLY A 315 -13.85 -19.81 -11.50
CA GLY A 315 -12.94 -20.19 -12.58
C GLY A 315 -11.58 -20.66 -12.03
N ARG A 316 -10.89 -21.54 -12.77
CA ARG A 316 -9.57 -22.09 -12.36
C ARG A 316 -8.53 -21.00 -12.10
N THR A 317 -8.52 -19.95 -12.93
CA THR A 317 -7.61 -18.80 -12.78
C THR A 317 -7.89 -18.06 -11.47
N VAL A 318 -9.17 -17.79 -11.19
CA VAL A 318 -9.60 -17.12 -9.94
C VAL A 318 -9.23 -17.95 -8.71
N LEU A 319 -9.51 -19.27 -8.75
CA LEU A 319 -9.12 -20.18 -7.68
C LEU A 319 -7.61 -20.13 -7.43
N PHE A 320 -6.80 -20.18 -8.50
CA PHE A 320 -5.35 -20.15 -8.39
C PHE A 320 -4.87 -18.85 -7.78
N GLN A 321 -5.32 -17.70 -8.30
CA GLN A 321 -4.93 -16.37 -7.82
C GLN A 321 -5.34 -16.18 -6.36
N LYS A 322 -6.55 -16.58 -6.01
CA LYS A 322 -7.11 -16.39 -4.68
C LYS A 322 -6.43 -17.27 -3.63
N ILE A 323 -6.30 -18.56 -3.88
CA ILE A 323 -5.58 -19.48 -2.97
C ILE A 323 -4.14 -19.02 -2.81
N LYS A 324 -3.44 -18.71 -3.91
CA LYS A 324 -2.06 -18.23 -3.86
C LYS A 324 -1.96 -16.90 -3.12
N GLY A 325 -2.86 -15.97 -3.40
CA GLY A 325 -2.88 -14.66 -2.78
C GLY A 325 -3.10 -14.72 -1.26
N ILE A 326 -3.98 -15.59 -0.76
CA ILE A 326 -4.25 -15.72 0.67
C ILE A 326 -3.21 -16.59 1.36
N THR A 327 -2.89 -17.78 0.80
CA THR A 327 -2.11 -18.80 1.49
C THR A 327 -0.63 -18.87 1.09
N GLY A 328 -0.23 -18.13 0.05
CA GLY A 328 1.09 -18.23 -0.57
C GLY A 328 1.33 -19.52 -1.37
N SER A 329 0.37 -20.44 -1.38
CA SER A 329 0.50 -21.80 -1.95
C SER A 329 -0.35 -21.96 -3.22
N THR A 330 0.07 -22.82 -4.13
CA THR A 330 -0.78 -23.19 -5.26
C THR A 330 -1.97 -24.03 -4.80
N PRO A 331 -3.11 -24.12 -5.55
CA PRO A 331 -4.24 -24.97 -5.19
C PRO A 331 -3.86 -26.43 -4.96
N ASN A 332 -2.94 -26.97 -5.76
CA ASN A 332 -2.44 -28.34 -5.55
C ASN A 332 -1.72 -28.48 -4.20
N ASN A 333 -0.84 -27.54 -3.86
CA ASN A 333 -0.13 -27.54 -2.59
C ASN A 333 -1.09 -27.30 -1.41
N PHE A 334 -2.13 -26.48 -1.60
CA PHE A 334 -3.17 -26.27 -0.61
C PHE A 334 -3.91 -27.59 -0.27
N ILE A 335 -4.37 -28.34 -1.28
CA ILE A 335 -4.98 -29.66 -1.11
C ILE A 335 -4.00 -30.61 -0.39
N MET A 336 -2.75 -30.65 -0.88
CA MET A 336 -1.71 -31.52 -0.33
C MET A 336 -1.42 -31.19 1.14
N ASN A 337 -1.26 -29.92 1.49
CA ASN A 337 -0.99 -29.51 2.86
C ASN A 337 -2.13 -29.86 3.82
N LEU A 338 -3.39 -29.70 3.40
CA LEU A 338 -4.54 -30.12 4.23
C LEU A 338 -4.57 -31.63 4.45
N ARG A 339 -4.32 -32.43 3.41
CA ARG A 339 -4.19 -33.89 3.52
C ARG A 339 -3.06 -34.29 4.50
N LEU A 340 -1.89 -33.65 4.39
CA LEU A 340 -0.74 -33.94 5.27
C LEU A 340 -0.99 -33.48 6.71
N LYS A 341 -1.66 -32.37 6.95
CA LYS A 341 -2.08 -31.94 8.29
C LYS A 341 -3.05 -32.93 8.92
N LYS A 342 -4.00 -33.44 8.15
CA LYS A 342 -4.91 -34.52 8.63
C LYS A 342 -4.18 -35.84 8.88
N ALA A 343 -3.15 -36.15 8.07
CA ALA A 343 -2.28 -37.31 8.33
C ALA A 343 -1.56 -37.18 9.66
N ALA A 344 -1.00 -36.02 9.97
CA ALA A 344 -0.35 -35.76 11.25
C ALA A 344 -1.32 -35.95 12.43
N TYR A 345 -2.56 -35.49 12.28
CA TYR A 345 -3.62 -35.74 13.27
C TYR A 345 -3.88 -37.27 13.47
N PHE A 346 -4.02 -38.06 12.40
CA PHE A 346 -4.19 -39.51 12.50
C PHE A 346 -2.98 -40.22 13.11
N LEU A 347 -1.76 -39.78 12.75
CA LEU A 347 -0.54 -40.33 13.33
C LEU A 347 -0.43 -40.13 14.85
N GLN A 348 -1.00 -39.01 15.37
CA GLN A 348 -1.04 -38.73 16.81
C GLN A 348 -2.17 -39.47 17.54
N ASN A 349 -3.36 -39.55 16.93
CA ASN A 349 -4.60 -39.91 17.62
C ASN A 349 -5.11 -41.34 17.27
N SER A 350 -4.49 -42.01 16.27
CA SER A 350 -4.92 -43.31 15.79
C SER A 350 -3.70 -44.24 15.65
N PRO A 351 -3.10 -44.68 16.75
CA PRO A 351 -1.88 -45.49 16.74
C PRO A 351 -2.08 -46.85 16.08
N GLU A 352 -3.32 -47.35 16.06
CA GLU A 352 -3.72 -48.64 15.45
C GLU A 352 -3.70 -48.62 13.92
N MET A 353 -3.84 -47.44 13.31
CA MET A 353 -3.83 -47.32 11.85
C MET A 353 -2.42 -47.44 11.28
N ASN A 354 -2.27 -48.27 10.26
CA ASN A 354 -1.01 -48.35 9.54
C ASN A 354 -0.77 -47.11 8.66
N ILE A 355 0.50 -46.74 8.48
CA ILE A 355 0.87 -45.52 7.74
C ILE A 355 0.40 -45.56 6.28
N SER A 356 0.41 -46.75 5.66
CA SER A 356 -0.09 -46.94 4.30
C SER A 356 -1.61 -46.72 4.23
N ASP A 357 -2.34 -47.19 5.26
CA ASP A 357 -3.80 -47.01 5.34
C ASP A 357 -4.17 -45.53 5.51
N ILE A 358 -3.40 -44.80 6.32
CA ILE A 358 -3.55 -43.32 6.44
C ILE A 358 -3.33 -42.64 5.08
N ALA A 359 -2.27 -43.06 4.36
CA ALA A 359 -1.98 -42.48 3.05
C ALA A 359 -3.14 -42.72 2.08
N TYR A 360 -3.63 -43.94 1.94
CA TYR A 360 -4.75 -44.25 1.04
C TYR A 360 -6.04 -43.56 1.46
N ARG A 361 -6.35 -43.50 2.75
CA ARG A 361 -7.52 -42.82 3.30
C ARG A 361 -7.52 -41.30 3.02
N LEU A 362 -6.35 -40.72 2.84
CA LEU A 362 -6.20 -39.33 2.50
C LEU A 362 -5.98 -39.04 1.00
N GLY A 363 -6.35 -40.05 0.16
CA GLY A 363 -6.33 -39.91 -1.29
C GLY A 363 -4.92 -39.91 -1.91
N PHE A 364 -3.91 -40.43 -1.22
CA PHE A 364 -2.60 -40.64 -1.83
C PHE A 364 -2.61 -42.00 -2.58
N GLY A 365 -2.38 -41.97 -3.87
CA GLY A 365 -2.28 -43.20 -4.66
C GLY A 365 -1.03 -44.02 -4.40
N ASN A 366 -0.02 -43.47 -3.70
CA ASN A 366 1.25 -44.12 -3.43
C ASN A 366 1.80 -43.71 -2.03
N PRO A 367 1.97 -44.65 -1.10
CA PRO A 367 2.55 -44.42 0.23
C PRO A 367 3.99 -43.91 0.21
N GLN A 368 4.78 -44.21 -0.82
CA GLN A 368 6.14 -43.65 -0.94
C GLN A 368 6.11 -42.15 -1.25
N TYR A 369 5.20 -41.74 -2.11
CA TYR A 369 4.98 -40.31 -2.42
C TYR A 369 4.45 -39.56 -1.18
N PHE A 370 3.52 -40.16 -0.45
CA PHE A 370 3.06 -39.62 0.84
C PHE A 370 4.22 -39.42 1.83
N ASN A 371 5.07 -40.44 2.03
CA ASN A 371 6.23 -40.34 2.92
C ASN A 371 7.17 -39.18 2.53
N LYS A 372 7.41 -39.02 1.24
CA LYS A 372 8.23 -37.92 0.72
C LYS A 372 7.62 -36.55 1.04
N CYS A 373 6.36 -36.33 0.68
CA CYS A 373 5.65 -35.07 0.90
C CYS A 373 5.52 -34.77 2.41
N PHE A 374 5.25 -35.75 3.22
CA PHE A 374 5.16 -35.60 4.68
C PHE A 374 6.49 -35.15 5.27
N LYS A 375 7.60 -35.78 4.84
CA LYS A 375 8.94 -35.38 5.29
C LYS A 375 9.33 -33.99 4.82
N GLU A 376 8.92 -33.59 3.62
CA GLU A 376 9.14 -32.22 3.11
C GLU A 376 8.40 -31.15 3.91
N LEU A 377 7.18 -31.46 4.42
CA LEU A 377 6.38 -30.50 5.17
C LEU A 377 6.75 -30.47 6.67
N PHE A 378 7.07 -31.61 7.29
CA PHE A 378 7.30 -31.75 8.74
C PHE A 378 8.76 -32.00 9.12
N ASP A 379 9.68 -32.02 8.16
CA ASP A 379 11.13 -32.30 8.32
C ASP A 379 11.47 -33.70 8.89
N ILE A 380 10.47 -34.50 9.25
CA ILE A 380 10.62 -35.86 9.78
C ILE A 380 9.67 -36.85 9.08
N ALA A 381 10.09 -38.14 9.04
CA ALA A 381 9.27 -39.17 8.44
C ALA A 381 8.02 -39.47 9.27
N PRO A 382 6.88 -39.95 8.67
CA PRO A 382 5.66 -40.30 9.40
C PRO A 382 5.87 -41.28 10.57
N THR A 383 6.78 -42.27 10.43
CA THR A 383 7.13 -43.18 11.47
C THR A 383 7.81 -42.57 12.69
N GLN A 384 8.69 -41.61 12.42
CA GLN A 384 9.37 -40.82 13.46
C GLN A 384 8.40 -39.84 14.13
N TYR A 385 7.56 -39.16 13.32
CA TYR A 385 6.52 -38.26 13.81
C TYR A 385 5.59 -38.99 14.80
N ARG A 386 5.08 -40.18 14.44
CA ARG A 386 4.25 -41.01 15.32
C ARG A 386 4.96 -41.37 16.63
N LYS A 387 6.21 -41.79 16.57
CA LYS A 387 6.98 -42.14 17.77
C LYS A 387 7.16 -40.96 18.71
N ALA A 388 7.50 -39.81 18.17
CA ALA A 388 7.73 -38.59 18.95
C ALA A 388 6.49 -38.10 19.72
N HIS A 389 5.28 -38.35 19.18
CA HIS A 389 4.04 -37.89 19.80
C HIS A 389 3.31 -38.97 20.63
N ASN A 390 3.62 -40.27 20.43
CA ASN A 390 3.03 -41.36 21.22
C ASN A 390 3.83 -41.68 22.49
N THR A 391 5.09 -41.27 22.61
CA THR A 391 5.89 -41.39 23.83
C THR A 391 5.46 -40.50 24.99
N SER A 392 4.54 -39.55 24.74
CA SER A 392 4.02 -38.64 25.79
C SER A 392 2.82 -39.23 26.58
N SER A 393 2.40 -40.46 26.32
CA SER A 393 1.20 -41.07 26.92
C SER A 393 1.50 -42.30 27.81
N GLU A 394 2.75 -42.56 28.20
CA GLU A 394 3.00 -43.49 29.31
C GLU A 394 2.88 -42.74 30.65
N PRO A 395 1.89 -43.05 31.50
CA PRO A 395 1.89 -42.55 32.86
C PRO A 395 3.05 -43.21 33.59
N SER A 396 3.96 -42.41 34.17
CA SER A 396 4.95 -42.88 35.13
C SER A 396 4.22 -43.55 36.30
N VAL A 397 4.09 -44.86 36.21
CA VAL A 397 3.80 -45.67 37.36
C VAL A 397 5.11 -45.82 38.13
N LYS A 398 5.25 -45.10 39.20
CA LYS A 398 5.97 -45.48 40.41
C LYS A 398 5.32 -44.85 41.64
#